data_8473d7a98566505a652b68b2bdf3211e
#
_entry.id   8473d7a98566505a652b68b2bdf3211e
#
_cell.length_a   1.000
_cell.length_b   1.000
_cell.length_c   1.000
_cell.angle_alpha   90.00
_cell.angle_beta   90.00
_cell.angle_gamma   90.00
#
_symmetry.space_group_name_H-M   'P 1'
#
loop_
_entity.id
_entity.type
_entity.pdbx_description
1 polymer ?
#
loop_
_entity_poly.entity_id
_entity_poly.type
_entity_poly.pdbx_seq_one_letter_code
_entity_poly.pdbx_strand_id
1 'polypeptide(L)'
;MAFQVSPGVLVREKDLTNVIPAVATSVGAFAGDFVKGPLDEVTTVSSEGELVEIFGKPNSTTFESFFSASSFLQYGNALRVVRASGTGILNATANGSGLLINNTQSYQDNYAAGQGSVGLWAARTAGAHGNNLKISICPSSTAYEETSKTTINNTNLAVGDTSVTLTSASGFSVGDIVNFGESGGYEYRITDI
;
A
#
# COMPACT_ATOMS: atom_id res chain seq x y z
N MET A 1 4.71 15.92 12.35
CA MET A 1 3.50 16.75 12.59
C MET A 1 3.14 16.64 14.06
N ALA A 2 2.87 17.77 14.72
CA ALA A 2 2.44 17.74 16.12
C ALA A 2 1.01 17.20 16.21
N PHE A 3 0.82 16.15 16.98
CA PHE A 3 -0.47 15.58 17.28
C PHE A 3 -1.03 16.28 18.53
N GLN A 4 -2.26 16.76 18.46
CA GLN A 4 -2.91 17.39 19.61
C GLN A 4 -3.43 16.32 20.56
N VAL A 5 -2.89 16.26 21.77
CA VAL A 5 -3.17 15.22 22.78
C VAL A 5 -4.26 15.62 23.79
N SER A 6 -4.73 16.87 23.77
CA SER A 6 -5.76 17.37 24.69
C SER A 6 -6.89 18.07 23.93
N PRO A 7 -8.12 18.13 24.51
CA PRO A 7 -9.21 18.86 23.89
C PRO A 7 -8.81 20.34 23.69
N GLY A 8 -8.86 20.77 22.45
CA GLY A 8 -8.53 22.12 22.04
C GLY A 8 -9.05 22.40 20.63
N VAL A 9 -9.05 23.65 20.23
CA VAL A 9 -9.42 24.06 18.89
C VAL A 9 -8.15 24.11 18.05
N LEU A 10 -8.04 23.19 17.07
CA LEU A 10 -6.99 23.25 16.06
C LEU A 10 -7.42 24.26 14.98
N VAL A 11 -6.92 25.47 15.06
CA VAL A 11 -7.11 26.46 13.98
C VAL A 11 -5.98 26.24 12.97
N ARG A 12 -6.34 25.83 11.77
CA ARG A 12 -5.43 25.80 10.62
C ARG A 12 -5.75 26.98 9.73
N GLU A 13 -4.81 27.87 9.61
CA GLU A 13 -4.85 28.88 8.59
C GLU A 13 -4.52 28.23 7.24
N LYS A 14 -5.49 28.18 6.35
CA LYS A 14 -5.27 27.83 4.96
C LYS A 14 -5.20 29.12 4.18
N ASP A 15 -3.98 29.49 3.84
CA ASP A 15 -3.76 30.65 2.95
C ASP A 15 -4.33 30.30 1.57
N LEU A 16 -5.49 30.87 1.28
CA LEU A 16 -6.14 30.79 -0.03
C LEU A 16 -5.74 31.98 -0.92
N THR A 17 -4.79 32.79 -0.48
CA THR A 17 -4.28 33.90 -1.28
C THR A 17 -3.55 33.32 -2.47
N ASN A 18 -4.26 33.15 -3.55
CA ASN A 18 -3.70 32.76 -4.83
C ASN A 18 -2.95 33.98 -5.39
N VAL A 19 -1.78 34.28 -4.83
CA VAL A 19 -0.86 35.22 -5.46
C VAL A 19 -0.41 34.54 -6.75
N ILE A 20 -1.08 34.85 -7.84
CA ILE A 20 -0.62 34.47 -9.17
C ILE A 20 0.59 35.37 -9.43
N PRO A 21 1.83 34.89 -9.28
CA PRO A 21 2.98 35.66 -9.71
C PRO A 21 2.84 35.80 -11.22
N ALA A 22 2.84 37.01 -11.73
CA ALA A 22 2.63 37.38 -13.14
C ALA A 22 3.67 36.77 -14.11
N VAL A 23 4.50 35.82 -13.66
CA VAL A 23 5.65 35.25 -14.39
C VAL A 23 5.66 33.71 -14.39
N ALA A 24 4.67 33.01 -13.79
CA ALA A 24 4.70 31.55 -13.70
C ALA A 24 4.03 30.86 -14.91
N THR A 25 4.54 31.10 -16.12
CA THR A 25 4.17 30.32 -17.31
C THR A 25 4.75 28.88 -17.31
N SER A 26 5.57 28.55 -16.32
CA SER A 26 6.22 27.24 -16.18
C SER A 26 5.52 26.29 -15.22
N VAL A 27 4.41 26.70 -14.58
CA VAL A 27 3.62 25.82 -13.70
C VAL A 27 2.47 25.23 -14.47
N GLY A 28 2.50 23.93 -14.67
CA GLY A 28 1.39 23.16 -15.27
C GLY A 28 0.37 22.75 -14.22
N ALA A 29 -0.87 22.49 -14.65
CA ALA A 29 -1.89 21.85 -13.85
C ALA A 29 -2.50 20.67 -14.63
N PHE A 30 -2.68 19.56 -13.96
CA PHE A 30 -3.22 18.34 -14.54
C PHE A 30 -4.18 17.66 -13.57
N ALA A 31 -5.34 17.26 -14.07
CA ALA A 31 -6.27 16.41 -13.35
C ALA A 31 -6.49 15.13 -14.15
N GLY A 32 -6.38 13.99 -13.49
CA GLY A 32 -6.49 12.71 -14.18
C GLY A 32 -6.62 11.53 -13.24
N ASP A 33 -6.73 10.35 -13.84
CA ASP A 33 -6.80 9.09 -13.12
C ASP A 33 -5.40 8.49 -12.94
N PHE A 34 -5.12 8.01 -11.73
CA PHE A 34 -3.85 7.41 -11.35
C PHE A 34 -4.08 6.18 -10.46
N VAL A 35 -3.09 5.28 -10.43
CA VAL A 35 -3.17 4.01 -9.69
C VAL A 35 -3.29 4.19 -8.18
N LYS A 36 -2.57 5.16 -7.63
CA LYS A 36 -2.54 5.48 -6.19
C LYS A 36 -2.40 6.99 -5.99
N GLY A 37 -2.24 7.44 -4.78
CA GLY A 37 -2.06 8.84 -4.42
C GLY A 37 -3.30 9.45 -3.75
N PRO A 38 -3.16 10.66 -3.20
CA PRO A 38 -4.27 11.37 -2.58
C PRO A 38 -5.33 11.72 -3.62
N LEU A 39 -6.59 11.66 -3.19
CA LEU A 39 -7.74 12.09 -3.99
C LEU A 39 -8.12 13.52 -3.61
N ASP A 40 -8.58 14.28 -4.58
CA ASP A 40 -9.13 15.63 -4.39
C ASP A 40 -8.17 16.59 -3.64
N GLU A 41 -6.87 16.35 -3.80
CA GLU A 41 -5.80 17.14 -3.20
C GLU A 41 -4.82 17.57 -4.28
N VAL A 42 -4.45 18.86 -4.27
CA VAL A 42 -3.43 19.38 -5.19
C VAL A 42 -2.05 18.98 -4.70
N THR A 43 -1.40 18.12 -5.46
CA THR A 43 -0.03 17.67 -5.19
C THR A 43 0.92 18.29 -6.21
N THR A 44 1.98 18.93 -5.75
CA THR A 44 3.02 19.46 -6.63
C THR A 44 4.06 18.39 -6.91
N VAL A 45 4.39 18.19 -8.16
CA VAL A 45 5.35 17.20 -8.66
C VAL A 45 6.39 17.89 -9.51
N SER A 46 7.65 17.57 -9.29
CA SER A 46 8.79 18.21 -9.96
C SER A 46 9.51 17.33 -10.98
N SER A 47 9.28 16.01 -10.90
CA SER A 47 9.94 15.02 -11.77
C SER A 47 9.05 13.79 -12.01
N GLU A 48 9.35 13.04 -13.07
CA GLU A 48 8.68 11.77 -13.33
C GLU A 48 8.90 10.75 -12.21
N GLY A 49 10.09 10.73 -11.59
CA GLY A 49 10.37 9.86 -10.44
C GLY A 49 9.42 10.12 -9.27
N GLU A 50 9.21 11.39 -8.93
CA GLU A 50 8.26 11.81 -7.91
C GLU A 50 6.81 11.51 -8.30
N LEU A 51 6.45 11.65 -9.59
CA LEU A 51 5.15 11.26 -10.11
C LEU A 51 4.89 9.77 -9.89
N VAL A 52 5.89 8.91 -10.18
CA VAL A 52 5.80 7.46 -9.95
C VAL A 52 5.71 7.13 -8.46
N GLU A 53 6.47 7.81 -7.63
CA GLU A 53 6.46 7.57 -6.18
C GLU A 53 5.09 7.88 -5.57
N ILE A 54 4.49 9.01 -5.92
CA ILE A 54 3.23 9.48 -5.36
C ILE A 54 2.04 8.78 -6.03
N PHE A 55 2.00 8.73 -7.34
CA PHE A 55 0.82 8.31 -8.11
C PHE A 55 0.90 6.90 -8.70
N GLY A 56 2.06 6.26 -8.60
CA GLY A 56 2.30 4.89 -9.06
C GLY A 56 2.69 4.82 -10.53
N LYS A 57 3.12 3.62 -10.94
CA LYS A 57 3.41 3.32 -12.35
C LYS A 57 2.12 3.22 -13.14
N PRO A 58 2.12 3.64 -14.41
CA PRO A 58 0.95 3.53 -15.27
C PRO A 58 0.56 2.07 -15.52
N ASN A 59 -0.72 1.85 -15.74
CA ASN A 59 -1.29 0.58 -16.19
C ASN A 59 -2.16 0.81 -17.44
N SER A 60 -2.86 -0.23 -17.90
CA SER A 60 -3.70 -0.18 -19.11
C SER A 60 -4.86 0.83 -19.05
N THR A 61 -5.23 1.32 -17.87
CA THR A 61 -6.34 2.28 -17.68
C THR A 61 -5.87 3.68 -17.36
N THR A 62 -4.66 3.82 -16.81
CA THR A 62 -4.14 5.12 -16.32
C THR A 62 -2.98 5.67 -17.15
N PHE A 63 -2.59 4.97 -18.23
CA PHE A 63 -1.40 5.32 -19.00
C PHE A 63 -1.54 6.68 -19.70
N GLU A 64 -2.71 7.05 -20.19
CA GLU A 64 -2.95 8.33 -20.86
C GLU A 64 -2.71 9.50 -19.90
N SER A 65 -3.28 9.43 -18.69
CA SER A 65 -3.09 10.43 -17.65
C SER A 65 -1.62 10.51 -17.21
N PHE A 66 -0.99 9.36 -16.99
CA PHE A 66 0.40 9.29 -16.55
C PHE A 66 1.35 9.89 -17.59
N PHE A 67 1.27 9.47 -18.86
CA PHE A 67 2.18 9.95 -19.89
C PHE A 67 1.94 11.41 -20.28
N SER A 68 0.71 11.91 -20.17
CA SER A 68 0.43 13.33 -20.34
C SER A 68 1.14 14.17 -19.28
N ALA A 69 1.05 13.76 -18.00
CA ALA A 69 1.75 14.42 -16.89
C ALA A 69 3.27 14.28 -17.02
N SER A 70 3.78 13.09 -17.35
CA SER A 70 5.21 12.82 -17.55
C SER A 70 5.79 13.63 -18.70
N SER A 71 5.07 13.77 -19.80
CA SER A 71 5.50 14.58 -20.96
C SER A 71 5.69 16.05 -20.58
N PHE A 72 4.83 16.61 -19.73
CA PHE A 72 5.03 17.96 -19.22
C PHE A 72 6.30 18.05 -18.36
N LEU A 73 6.56 17.06 -17.51
CA LEU A 73 7.70 17.04 -16.59
C LEU A 73 9.05 16.87 -17.31
N GLN A 74 9.07 16.50 -18.59
CA GLN A 74 10.28 16.50 -19.40
C GLN A 74 10.76 17.92 -19.76
N TYR A 75 9.86 18.89 -19.75
CA TYR A 75 10.15 20.29 -20.12
C TYR A 75 9.94 21.26 -18.95
N GLY A 76 9.13 20.87 -17.96
CA GLY A 76 8.82 21.69 -16.79
C GLY A 76 9.13 20.94 -15.50
N ASN A 77 9.37 21.68 -14.43
CA ASN A 77 9.68 21.13 -13.10
C ASN A 77 8.65 21.49 -12.03
N ALA A 78 7.50 21.98 -12.41
CA ALA A 78 6.42 22.36 -11.50
C ALA A 78 5.06 21.99 -12.08
N LEU A 79 4.59 20.78 -11.80
CA LEU A 79 3.28 20.28 -12.20
C LEU A 79 2.39 20.12 -10.97
N ARG A 80 1.24 20.77 -10.95
CA ARG A 80 0.20 20.57 -9.95
C ARG A 80 -0.74 19.48 -10.43
N VAL A 81 -0.74 18.34 -9.75
CA VAL A 81 -1.53 17.17 -10.11
C VAL A 81 -2.67 17.00 -9.11
N VAL A 82 -3.87 16.76 -9.62
CA VAL A 82 -5.02 16.31 -8.84
C VAL A 82 -5.45 14.95 -9.36
N ARG A 83 -5.47 13.96 -8.47
CA ARG A 83 -6.05 12.66 -8.79
C ARG A 83 -7.56 12.74 -8.68
N ALA A 84 -8.25 12.46 -9.77
CA ALA A 84 -9.71 12.42 -9.79
C ALA A 84 -10.23 11.17 -9.04
N SER A 85 -11.29 11.33 -8.28
CA SER A 85 -12.01 10.22 -7.68
C SER A 85 -12.98 9.59 -8.68
N GLY A 86 -12.91 8.26 -8.83
CA GLY A 86 -13.90 7.50 -9.59
C GLY A 86 -15.06 7.03 -8.70
N THR A 87 -16.19 6.69 -9.31
CA THR A 87 -17.31 6.10 -8.59
C THR A 87 -16.93 4.75 -8.00
N GLY A 88 -17.15 4.57 -6.68
CA GLY A 88 -16.91 3.30 -5.98
C GLY A 88 -15.45 3.01 -5.65
N ILE A 89 -14.56 3.98 -5.79
CA ILE A 89 -13.18 3.83 -5.33
C ILE A 89 -13.14 3.83 -3.79
N LEU A 90 -12.46 2.84 -3.21
CA LEU A 90 -12.36 2.64 -1.76
C LEU A 90 -10.93 2.30 -1.37
N ASN A 91 -10.60 2.51 -0.10
CA ASN A 91 -9.35 2.04 0.50
C ASN A 91 -9.50 0.56 0.88
N ALA A 92 -8.48 -0.23 0.64
CA ALA A 92 -8.43 -1.61 1.13
C ALA A 92 -8.35 -1.62 2.66
N THR A 93 -9.10 -2.51 3.30
CA THR A 93 -9.19 -2.63 4.76
C THR A 93 -8.95 -4.06 5.22
N ALA A 94 -8.54 -4.23 6.48
CA ALA A 94 -8.19 -5.54 7.01
C ALA A 94 -9.34 -6.56 7.04
N ASN A 95 -10.58 -6.10 7.12
CA ASN A 95 -11.77 -6.97 7.15
C ASN A 95 -12.58 -6.97 5.84
N GLY A 96 -12.10 -6.29 4.80
CA GLY A 96 -12.79 -6.19 3.51
C GLY A 96 -13.98 -5.21 3.47
N SER A 97 -14.33 -4.56 4.58
CA SER A 97 -15.35 -3.50 4.60
C SER A 97 -14.80 -2.24 3.96
N GLY A 98 -15.40 -1.77 2.89
CA GLY A 98 -14.93 -0.59 2.18
C GLY A 98 -14.95 0.68 3.03
N LEU A 99 -13.93 1.50 2.90
CA LEU A 99 -13.79 2.80 3.52
C LEU A 99 -13.19 3.77 2.51
N LEU A 100 -13.67 5.00 2.45
CA LEU A 100 -13.08 6.03 1.60
C LEU A 100 -12.33 7.06 2.45
N ILE A 101 -11.02 7.09 2.28
CA ILE A 101 -10.13 8.13 2.83
C ILE A 101 -9.48 8.82 1.64
N ASN A 102 -9.93 10.02 1.32
CA ASN A 102 -9.46 10.74 0.15
C ASN A 102 -7.98 11.15 0.28
N ASN A 103 -7.63 11.71 1.43
CA ASN A 103 -6.31 12.26 1.71
C ASN A 103 -6.03 12.32 3.21
N THR A 104 -4.89 12.82 3.60
CA THR A 104 -4.48 12.92 5.01
C THR A 104 -5.41 13.79 5.84
N GLN A 105 -5.95 14.87 5.25
CA GLN A 105 -6.89 15.74 5.95
C GLN A 105 -8.21 15.01 6.23
N SER A 106 -8.75 14.32 5.24
CA SER A 106 -9.95 13.49 5.38
C SER A 106 -9.79 12.42 6.47
N TYR A 107 -8.60 11.80 6.56
CA TYR A 107 -8.30 10.86 7.64
C TYR A 107 -8.33 11.53 9.01
N GLN A 108 -7.67 12.67 9.16
CA GLN A 108 -7.60 13.38 10.44
C GLN A 108 -8.98 13.87 10.91
N ASP A 109 -9.80 14.31 9.98
CA ASP A 109 -11.11 14.88 10.31
C ASP A 109 -12.14 13.82 10.68
N ASN A 110 -12.08 12.64 10.04
CA ASN A 110 -13.16 11.66 10.14
C ASN A 110 -12.75 10.33 10.78
N TYR A 111 -11.47 9.94 10.72
CA TYR A 111 -11.04 8.59 11.05
C TYR A 111 -9.85 8.50 12.01
N ALA A 112 -9.34 9.61 12.53
CA ALA A 112 -8.18 9.61 13.44
C ALA A 112 -8.43 8.84 14.75
N ALA A 113 -9.68 8.76 15.19
CA ALA A 113 -10.10 7.96 16.37
C ALA A 113 -10.20 6.46 16.06
N GLY A 114 -9.97 6.05 14.81
CA GLY A 114 -10.15 4.69 14.33
C GLY A 114 -11.57 4.42 13.85
N GLN A 115 -11.70 3.35 13.07
CA GLN A 115 -12.98 2.91 12.51
C GLN A 115 -13.16 1.42 12.82
N GLY A 116 -13.85 1.11 13.92
CA GLY A 116 -13.96 -0.25 14.46
C GLY A 116 -14.54 -1.32 13.52
N SER A 117 -15.31 -0.90 12.50
CA SER A 117 -15.92 -1.82 11.53
C SER A 117 -14.99 -2.26 10.40
N VAL A 118 -13.85 -1.59 10.18
CA VAL A 118 -12.95 -1.86 9.05
C VAL A 118 -11.69 -2.66 9.43
N GLY A 119 -11.59 -3.07 10.69
CA GLY A 119 -10.42 -3.76 11.22
C GLY A 119 -9.30 -2.82 11.64
N LEU A 120 -8.13 -3.39 11.94
CA LEU A 120 -6.99 -2.65 12.51
C LEU A 120 -6.20 -1.85 11.46
N TRP A 121 -6.39 -2.15 10.17
CA TRP A 121 -5.57 -1.62 9.09
C TRP A 121 -6.41 -1.17 7.91
N ALA A 122 -6.06 -0.02 7.37
CA ALA A 122 -6.58 0.48 6.11
C ALA A 122 -5.43 0.98 5.23
N ALA A 123 -5.53 0.77 3.93
CA ALA A 123 -4.57 1.33 2.99
C ALA A 123 -4.67 2.85 2.99
N ARG A 124 -3.53 3.53 2.96
CA ARG A 124 -3.47 4.99 3.00
C ARG A 124 -4.14 5.65 1.80
N THR A 125 -4.05 5.02 0.63
CA THR A 125 -4.60 5.56 -0.62
C THR A 125 -5.69 4.65 -1.15
N ALA A 126 -6.77 5.25 -1.65
CA ALA A 126 -7.87 4.53 -2.26
C ALA A 126 -7.47 3.94 -3.63
N GLY A 127 -8.02 2.79 -3.96
CA GLY A 127 -7.84 2.08 -5.22
C GLY A 127 -7.39 0.64 -5.06
N ALA A 128 -7.46 -0.12 -6.15
CA ALA A 128 -7.16 -1.55 -6.20
C ALA A 128 -5.71 -1.90 -5.80
N HIS A 129 -4.79 -0.97 -5.89
CA HIS A 129 -3.40 -1.13 -5.44
C HIS A 129 -3.32 -1.54 -3.97
N GLY A 130 -4.23 -1.05 -3.13
CA GLY A 130 -4.27 -1.40 -1.71
C GLY A 130 -4.50 -2.89 -1.43
N ASN A 131 -5.15 -3.61 -2.35
CA ASN A 131 -5.40 -5.05 -2.22
C ASN A 131 -4.13 -5.91 -2.35
N ASN A 132 -3.05 -5.33 -2.88
CA ASN A 132 -1.75 -6.01 -3.00
C ASN A 132 -0.86 -5.82 -1.76
N LEU A 133 -1.34 -5.09 -0.74
CA LEU A 133 -0.59 -4.88 0.49
C LEU A 133 -0.82 -6.06 1.44
N LYS A 134 0.27 -6.60 1.96
CA LYS A 134 0.26 -7.61 3.03
C LYS A 134 0.93 -7.03 4.26
N ILE A 135 0.24 -7.06 5.39
CA ILE A 135 0.78 -6.63 6.67
C ILE A 135 1.13 -7.88 7.47
N SER A 136 2.34 -7.92 7.97
CA SER A 136 2.86 -9.00 8.80
C SER A 136 3.54 -8.38 10.01
N ILE A 137 3.07 -8.77 11.21
CA ILE A 137 3.61 -8.29 12.48
C ILE A 137 4.07 -9.49 13.28
N CYS A 138 5.34 -9.49 13.65
CA CYS A 138 5.92 -10.50 14.51
C CYS A 138 6.22 -9.87 15.89
N PRO A 139 5.31 -9.97 16.86
CA PRO A 139 5.55 -9.43 18.20
C PRO A 139 6.54 -10.24 19.02
N SER A 140 6.80 -11.50 18.64
CA SER A 140 7.77 -12.39 19.27
C SER A 140 8.32 -13.40 18.24
N SER A 141 9.41 -14.08 18.60
CA SER A 141 10.00 -15.13 17.76
C SER A 141 9.06 -16.31 17.45
N THR A 142 8.07 -16.54 18.32
CA THR A 142 7.08 -17.63 18.17
C THR A 142 5.81 -17.19 17.43
N ALA A 143 5.66 -15.92 17.08
CA ALA A 143 4.43 -15.41 16.44
C ALA A 143 4.18 -15.95 15.03
N TYR A 144 5.19 -16.52 14.40
CA TYR A 144 5.12 -17.15 13.07
C TYR A 144 5.25 -18.66 13.10
N GLU A 145 5.28 -19.27 14.28
CA GLU A 145 5.24 -20.70 14.40
C GLU A 145 3.82 -21.20 14.15
N GLU A 146 3.63 -21.97 13.11
CA GLU A 146 2.37 -22.61 12.76
C GLU A 146 2.52 -24.12 12.90
N THR A 147 1.86 -24.68 13.89
CA THR A 147 1.88 -26.13 14.14
C THR A 147 0.85 -26.81 13.24
N SER A 148 1.23 -27.93 12.63
CA SER A 148 0.33 -28.81 11.85
C SER A 148 -0.29 -28.15 10.62
N LYS A 149 0.48 -27.38 9.87
CA LYS A 149 0.01 -26.66 8.66
C LYS A 149 -0.45 -27.61 7.55
N THR A 150 0.25 -28.72 7.37
CA THR A 150 -0.05 -29.72 6.35
C THR A 150 0.48 -31.09 6.78
N THR A 151 0.16 -32.12 6.01
CA THR A 151 0.68 -33.47 6.21
C THR A 151 1.59 -33.88 5.05
N ILE A 152 2.62 -34.65 5.38
CA ILE A 152 3.50 -35.27 4.41
C ILE A 152 2.70 -36.36 3.67
N ASN A 153 2.74 -36.32 2.35
CA ASN A 153 2.09 -37.31 1.48
C ASN A 153 3.08 -38.27 0.81
N ASN A 154 4.29 -38.39 1.36
CA ASN A 154 5.25 -39.42 0.94
C ASN A 154 4.96 -40.73 1.67
N THR A 155 4.90 -41.84 0.94
CA THR A 155 4.72 -43.19 1.52
C THR A 155 5.96 -43.60 2.30
N ASN A 156 7.14 -43.22 1.86
CA ASN A 156 8.44 -43.50 2.51
C ASN A 156 9.31 -42.27 2.36
N LEU A 157 9.56 -41.57 3.44
CA LEU A 157 10.56 -40.50 3.54
C LEU A 157 11.83 -41.08 4.20
N ALA A 158 12.92 -41.01 3.51
CA ALA A 158 14.20 -41.58 3.96
C ALA A 158 15.24 -40.52 4.30
N VAL A 159 16.18 -40.88 5.12
CA VAL A 159 17.33 -40.01 5.41
C VAL A 159 18.13 -39.76 4.12
N GLY A 160 18.28 -38.49 3.79
CA GLY A 160 18.95 -38.03 2.57
C GLY A 160 18.00 -37.60 1.46
N ASP A 161 16.70 -37.74 1.62
CA ASP A 161 15.76 -37.18 0.68
C ASP A 161 15.86 -35.67 0.65
N THR A 162 15.86 -35.10 -0.55
CA THR A 162 15.94 -33.65 -0.78
C THR A 162 14.60 -33.03 -1.16
N SER A 163 13.57 -33.86 -1.33
CA SER A 163 12.22 -33.40 -1.68
C SER A 163 11.18 -34.11 -0.83
N VAL A 164 10.14 -33.38 -0.45
CA VAL A 164 9.00 -33.87 0.33
C VAL A 164 7.72 -33.52 -0.38
N THR A 165 6.84 -34.49 -0.59
CA THR A 165 5.52 -34.24 -1.14
C THR A 165 4.56 -33.94 -0.01
N LEU A 166 3.89 -32.81 -0.08
CA LEU A 166 2.90 -32.35 0.89
C LEU A 166 1.48 -32.55 0.36
N THR A 167 0.53 -32.76 1.24
CA THR A 167 -0.91 -32.76 0.86
C THR A 167 -1.33 -31.41 0.29
N SER A 168 -0.77 -30.32 0.80
CA SER A 168 -0.93 -28.98 0.26
C SER A 168 0.33 -28.14 0.53
N ALA A 169 0.86 -27.52 -0.49
CA ALA A 169 1.96 -26.57 -0.38
C ALA A 169 1.47 -25.10 -0.23
N SER A 170 0.14 -24.90 -0.17
CA SER A 170 -0.44 -23.57 -0.03
C SER A 170 0.01 -22.88 1.25
N GLY A 171 0.53 -21.67 1.10
CA GLY A 171 1.00 -20.85 2.22
C GLY A 171 2.47 -21.12 2.62
N PHE A 172 3.19 -22.00 1.93
CA PHE A 172 4.65 -22.09 2.03
C PHE A 172 5.31 -21.18 0.99
N SER A 173 6.50 -20.72 1.33
CA SER A 173 7.33 -19.89 0.44
C SER A 173 8.79 -20.37 0.48
N VAL A 174 9.48 -20.16 -0.62
CA VAL A 174 10.95 -20.40 -0.65
C VAL A 174 11.62 -19.52 0.41
N GLY A 175 12.41 -20.13 1.26
CA GLY A 175 13.08 -19.49 2.40
C GLY A 175 12.44 -19.75 3.74
N ASP A 176 11.23 -20.30 3.80
CA ASP A 176 10.59 -20.70 5.06
C ASP A 176 11.40 -21.82 5.75
N ILE A 177 11.35 -21.81 7.07
CA ILE A 177 11.95 -22.84 7.91
C ILE A 177 10.83 -23.79 8.35
N VAL A 178 11.02 -25.07 8.13
CA VAL A 178 10.07 -26.12 8.49
C VAL A 178 10.70 -27.15 9.42
N ASN A 179 9.87 -27.71 10.29
CA ASN A 179 10.22 -28.84 11.15
C ASN A 179 9.22 -29.96 10.91
N PHE A 180 9.69 -31.18 10.77
CA PHE A 180 8.82 -32.35 10.52
C PHE A 180 8.36 -33.05 11.80
N GLY A 181 8.62 -32.48 12.97
CA GLY A 181 8.22 -33.07 14.26
C GLY A 181 9.10 -34.22 14.71
N GLU A 182 10.27 -34.37 14.13
CA GLU A 182 11.23 -35.41 14.47
C GLU A 182 11.90 -35.17 15.83
N SER A 183 12.34 -36.25 16.45
CA SER A 183 13.10 -36.19 17.69
C SER A 183 14.45 -35.51 17.45
N GLY A 184 14.62 -34.32 18.05
CA GLY A 184 15.83 -33.51 17.87
C GLY A 184 15.53 -32.11 17.35
N GLY A 185 14.31 -31.86 16.83
CA GLY A 185 13.85 -30.53 16.46
C GLY A 185 14.66 -29.91 15.31
N TYR A 186 15.07 -30.72 14.34
CA TYR A 186 15.80 -30.21 13.19
C TYR A 186 14.95 -29.28 12.35
N GLU A 187 15.57 -28.23 11.86
CA GLU A 187 14.93 -27.21 11.02
C GLU A 187 15.51 -27.30 9.59
N TYR A 188 14.63 -27.26 8.63
CA TYR A 188 14.96 -27.34 7.21
C TYR A 188 14.48 -26.11 6.48
N ARG A 189 15.33 -25.57 5.61
CA ARG A 189 14.94 -24.42 4.80
C ARG A 189 14.40 -24.85 3.46
N ILE A 190 13.23 -24.35 3.08
CA ILE A 190 12.65 -24.56 1.77
C ILE A 190 13.48 -23.83 0.72
N THR A 191 13.98 -24.55 -0.27
CA THR A 191 14.78 -24.01 -1.37
C THR A 191 14.01 -23.93 -2.68
N ASP A 192 12.95 -24.76 -2.84
CA ASP A 192 12.10 -24.82 -4.03
C ASP A 192 10.72 -25.35 -3.65
N ILE A 193 9.65 -25.00 -4.43
CA ILE A 193 8.26 -25.45 -4.23
C ILE A 193 7.63 -25.82 -5.56
#